data_611fa0aa3b68bb80a7a814b0b26bfb00
#
_entry.id   611fa0aa3b68bb80a7a814b0b26bfb00
#
_cell.length_a   1.000
_cell.length_b   1.000
_cell.length_c   1.000
_cell.angle_alpha   90.00
_cell.angle_beta   90.00
_cell.angle_gamma   90.00
#
_symmetry.space_group_name_H-M   'P 1'
#
loop_
_entity.id
_entity.type
_entity.pdbx_description
1 polymer ?
#
loop_
_entity_poly.entity_id
_entity_poly.type
_entity_poly.pdbx_seq_one_letter_code
_entity_poly.pdbx_strand_id
1 'polypeptide(L)'
;MPNWCEGELKIRGKKNDIIRFMEEGIQPMTPLAESLEKIKFTQGESSTYVMSTCKRKYLIIEAGRAFIDNFMIEFENLESDETDIHVEAFPARFAWKINAEKLQDIAKKYNIDIKILGFECGGQFNQLVEIVNKKIIKNEIITYKDYQWECPFSKMGG
;
A
#
# COMPACT_ATOMS: atom_id res chain seq x y z
N MET A 1 -15.85 -0.87 -15.87
CA MET A 1 -14.76 -1.12 -14.93
C MET A 1 -14.33 0.24 -14.37
N PRO A 2 -13.86 0.35 -13.13
CA PRO A 2 -13.31 1.62 -12.69
C PRO A 2 -11.97 1.86 -13.38
N ASN A 3 -11.64 3.12 -13.64
CA ASN A 3 -10.28 3.50 -13.91
C ASN A 3 -9.43 3.26 -12.65
N TRP A 4 -8.21 2.85 -12.83
CA TRP A 4 -7.31 2.56 -11.72
C TRP A 4 -6.23 3.63 -11.59
N CYS A 5 -6.12 4.19 -10.40
CA CYS A 5 -4.97 4.99 -10.01
C CYS A 5 -3.92 4.03 -9.45
N GLU A 6 -2.84 3.81 -10.19
CA GLU A 6 -1.81 2.81 -9.88
C GLU A 6 -0.50 3.47 -9.49
N GLY A 7 0.20 2.87 -8.54
CA GLY A 7 1.49 3.37 -8.09
C GLY A 7 2.15 2.48 -7.06
N GLU A 8 3.24 2.95 -6.50
CA GLU A 8 3.94 2.27 -5.41
C GLU A 8 3.47 2.86 -4.07
N LEU A 9 2.78 2.04 -3.28
CA LEU A 9 2.40 2.35 -1.91
C LEU A 9 3.59 2.08 -1.00
N LYS A 10 4.06 3.09 -0.30
CA LYS A 10 5.09 2.97 0.73
C LYS A 10 4.45 3.08 2.10
N ILE A 11 4.81 2.17 2.98
CA ILE A 11 4.49 2.25 4.40
C ILE A 11 5.79 2.37 5.20
N ARG A 12 5.75 3.10 6.29
CA ARG A 12 6.89 3.29 7.17
C ARG A 12 6.44 3.20 8.62
N GLY A 13 7.16 2.44 9.43
CA GLY A 13 6.83 2.25 10.83
C GLY A 13 7.77 1.30 11.54
N LYS A 14 7.47 1.00 12.80
CA LYS A 14 8.16 -0.04 13.54
C LYS A 14 7.76 -1.42 13.00
N LYS A 15 8.66 -2.41 13.12
CA LYS A 15 8.42 -3.80 12.74
C LYS A 15 7.03 -4.30 13.16
N ASN A 16 6.71 -4.20 14.44
CA ASN A 16 5.44 -4.70 14.97
C ASN A 16 4.21 -3.95 14.44
N ASP A 17 4.32 -2.66 14.15
CA ASP A 17 3.24 -1.84 13.56
C ASP A 17 2.98 -2.26 12.10
N ILE A 18 4.05 -2.52 11.33
CA ILE A 18 3.95 -3.03 9.95
C ILE A 18 3.36 -4.44 9.94
N ILE A 19 3.85 -5.35 10.79
CA ILE A 19 3.31 -6.71 10.92
C ILE A 19 1.81 -6.65 11.21
N ARG A 20 1.39 -5.85 12.19
CA ARG A 20 -0.02 -5.69 12.54
C ARG A 20 -0.86 -5.16 11.38
N PHE A 21 -0.35 -4.17 10.63
CA PHE A 21 -1.04 -3.69 9.43
C PHE A 21 -1.19 -4.79 8.38
N MET A 22 -0.15 -5.56 8.12
CA MET A 22 -0.20 -6.63 7.12
C MET A 22 -1.15 -7.77 7.52
N GLU A 23 -1.19 -8.17 8.80
CA GLU A 23 -2.02 -9.27 9.26
C GLU A 23 -3.51 -8.89 9.47
N GLU A 24 -3.78 -7.65 9.87
CA GLU A 24 -5.13 -7.19 10.22
C GLU A 24 -5.74 -6.24 9.18
N GLY A 25 -4.90 -5.42 8.53
CA GLY A 25 -5.32 -4.38 7.58
C GLY A 25 -5.37 -4.85 6.13
N ILE A 26 -4.86 -6.05 5.82
CA ILE A 26 -4.80 -6.61 4.48
C ILE A 26 -5.57 -7.92 4.43
N GLN A 27 -6.38 -8.11 3.39
CA GLN A 27 -7.16 -9.31 3.19
C GLN A 27 -6.94 -9.89 1.79
N PRO A 28 -6.57 -11.19 1.68
CA PRO A 28 -6.53 -11.85 0.37
C PRO A 28 -7.88 -11.81 -0.32
N MET A 29 -7.88 -11.60 -1.64
CA MET A 29 -9.09 -11.65 -2.46
C MET A 29 -9.12 -12.91 -3.30
N THR A 30 -10.24 -13.65 -3.28
CA THR A 30 -10.50 -14.73 -4.23
C THR A 30 -11.82 -14.49 -4.95
N PRO A 31 -11.94 -14.94 -6.22
CA PRO A 31 -13.20 -14.89 -6.97
C PRO A 31 -14.30 -15.79 -6.39
N LEU A 32 -13.91 -16.80 -5.63
CA LEU A 32 -14.79 -17.78 -4.99
C LEU A 32 -14.66 -17.59 -3.48
N ALA A 33 -15.77 -17.62 -2.76
CA ALA A 33 -15.87 -17.40 -1.31
C ALA A 33 -15.24 -18.54 -0.46
N GLU A 34 -14.06 -19.00 -0.84
CA GLU A 34 -13.29 -19.93 -0.02
C GLU A 34 -12.76 -19.22 1.21
N SER A 35 -12.71 -19.94 2.33
CA SER A 35 -12.09 -19.44 3.57
C SER A 35 -10.62 -19.09 3.29
N LEU A 36 -10.32 -17.81 3.28
CA LEU A 36 -8.98 -17.33 2.99
C LEU A 36 -8.12 -17.37 4.24
N GLU A 37 -6.99 -18.02 4.13
CA GLU A 37 -5.96 -17.89 5.16
C GLU A 37 -5.52 -16.44 5.24
N LYS A 38 -5.61 -15.88 6.44
CA LYS A 38 -5.10 -14.53 6.72
C LYS A 38 -3.58 -14.52 6.49
N ILE A 39 -3.08 -13.37 6.11
CA ILE A 39 -1.64 -13.11 6.07
C ILE A 39 -1.09 -13.36 7.47
N LYS A 40 -0.02 -14.15 7.56
CA LYS A 40 0.71 -14.39 8.80
C LYS A 40 2.19 -14.36 8.54
N PHE A 41 2.93 -13.69 9.41
CA PHE A 41 4.37 -13.73 9.39
C PHE A 41 4.88 -15.06 9.97
N THR A 42 5.89 -15.60 9.31
CA THR A 42 6.61 -16.79 9.75
C THR A 42 7.86 -16.36 10.49
N GLN A 43 8.06 -16.88 11.68
CA GLN A 43 9.28 -16.65 12.45
C GLN A 43 10.30 -17.74 12.13
N GLY A 44 11.42 -17.35 11.51
CA GLY A 44 12.60 -18.17 11.30
C GLY A 44 13.65 -17.95 12.40
N GLU A 45 14.78 -18.61 12.27
CA GLU A 45 15.91 -18.45 13.22
C GLU A 45 16.55 -17.06 13.13
N SER A 46 16.71 -16.53 11.90
CA SER A 46 17.39 -15.25 11.63
C SER A 46 16.47 -14.13 11.17
N SER A 47 15.23 -14.43 10.79
CA SER A 47 14.31 -13.41 10.28
C SER A 47 12.85 -13.73 10.56
N THR A 48 12.02 -12.69 10.58
CA THR A 48 10.57 -12.76 10.55
C THR A 48 10.11 -12.32 9.18
N TYR A 49 9.41 -13.16 8.42
CA TYR A 49 9.07 -12.88 7.03
C TYR A 49 7.65 -13.26 6.66
N VAL A 50 7.15 -12.64 5.60
CA VAL A 50 5.93 -13.01 4.90
C VAL A 50 6.12 -12.85 3.41
N MET A 51 5.57 -13.78 2.65
CA MET A 51 5.54 -13.72 1.20
C MET A 51 4.13 -13.96 0.69
N SER A 52 3.69 -13.07 -0.19
CA SER A 52 2.40 -13.25 -0.86
C SER A 52 2.47 -14.39 -1.87
N THR A 53 1.37 -15.10 -2.04
CA THR A 53 1.25 -16.05 -3.14
C THR A 53 0.99 -15.29 -4.45
N CYS A 54 1.85 -15.48 -5.44
CA CYS A 54 1.93 -14.69 -6.69
C CYS A 54 0.69 -14.62 -7.60
N LYS A 55 -0.47 -15.13 -7.22
CA LYS A 55 -1.69 -15.11 -8.03
C LYS A 55 -2.84 -14.34 -7.39
N ARG A 56 -2.64 -13.73 -6.22
CA ARG A 56 -3.71 -13.09 -5.46
C ARG A 56 -3.49 -11.59 -5.35
N LYS A 57 -4.59 -10.85 -5.42
CA LYS A 57 -4.66 -9.46 -4.98
C LYS A 57 -5.08 -9.42 -3.53
N TYR A 58 -4.64 -8.40 -2.84
CA TYR A 58 -4.94 -8.21 -1.43
C TYR A 58 -5.67 -6.87 -1.27
N LEU A 59 -6.87 -6.92 -0.70
CA LEU A 59 -7.67 -5.73 -0.38
C LEU A 59 -7.05 -5.03 0.84
N ILE A 60 -6.88 -3.72 0.75
CA ILE A 60 -6.60 -2.88 1.92
C ILE A 60 -7.95 -2.61 2.61
N ILE A 61 -8.14 -3.21 3.78
CA ILE A 61 -9.38 -3.09 4.56
C ILE A 61 -9.61 -1.61 4.92
N GLU A 62 -10.86 -1.15 4.84
CA GLU A 62 -11.27 0.23 5.11
C GLU A 62 -10.79 1.29 4.11
N ALA A 63 -9.84 0.97 3.21
CA ALA A 63 -9.39 1.91 2.16
C ALA A 63 -10.37 2.06 0.99
N GLY A 64 -11.46 1.30 0.97
CA GLY A 64 -12.40 1.22 -0.14
C GLY A 64 -11.95 0.18 -1.17
N ARG A 65 -12.06 0.51 -2.48
CA ARG A 65 -11.57 -0.40 -3.54
C ARG A 65 -10.08 -0.12 -3.79
N ALA A 66 -9.26 -0.53 -2.83
CA ALA A 66 -7.82 -0.37 -2.87
C ALA A 66 -7.15 -1.74 -2.70
N PHE A 67 -6.18 -2.05 -3.54
CA PHE A 67 -5.54 -3.35 -3.59
C PHE A 67 -4.04 -3.20 -3.65
N ILE A 68 -3.33 -4.14 -3.03
CA ILE A 68 -1.92 -4.38 -3.27
C ILE A 68 -1.75 -5.70 -4.02
N ASP A 69 -0.73 -5.76 -4.85
CA ASP A 69 -0.35 -6.99 -5.56
C ASP A 69 0.69 -7.76 -4.75
N ASN A 70 1.58 -8.48 -5.41
CA ASN A 70 2.59 -9.30 -4.75
C ASN A 70 3.49 -8.48 -3.82
N PHE A 71 3.84 -9.08 -2.69
CA PHE A 71 4.79 -8.51 -1.75
C PHE A 71 5.66 -9.61 -1.13
N MET A 72 6.81 -9.22 -0.67
CA MET A 72 7.68 -9.97 0.22
C MET A 72 8.21 -8.97 1.26
N ILE A 73 8.09 -9.31 2.52
CA ILE A 73 8.62 -8.54 3.63
C ILE A 73 9.48 -9.48 4.48
N GLU A 74 10.65 -9.05 4.82
CA GLU A 74 11.56 -9.77 5.69
C GLU A 74 12.22 -8.80 6.68
N PHE A 75 12.10 -9.10 7.94
CA PHE A 75 12.77 -8.39 9.03
C PHE A 75 13.81 -9.29 9.67
N GLU A 76 15.04 -8.83 9.77
CA GLU A 76 16.08 -9.54 10.52
C GLU A 76 15.71 -9.58 12.01
N ASN A 77 15.99 -10.70 12.68
CA ASN A 77 15.71 -10.89 14.12
C ASN A 77 16.89 -10.37 14.97
N LEU A 78 17.28 -9.10 14.78
CA LEU A 78 18.31 -8.44 15.59
C LEU A 78 17.68 -7.92 16.89
N GLU A 79 18.44 -7.95 17.99
CA GLU A 79 17.95 -7.48 19.31
C GLU A 79 17.57 -5.99 19.34
N SER A 80 18.08 -5.19 18.40
CA SER A 80 17.82 -3.75 18.27
C SER A 80 16.51 -3.40 17.54
N ASP A 81 15.82 -4.38 16.94
CA ASP A 81 14.75 -4.18 15.95
C ASP A 81 13.44 -3.56 16.48
N GLU A 82 13.19 -3.53 17.80
CA GLU A 82 11.92 -3.01 18.31
C GLU A 82 11.77 -1.49 18.16
N THR A 83 12.88 -0.76 18.00
CA THR A 83 12.89 0.69 17.86
C THR A 83 13.14 1.16 16.42
N ASP A 84 13.66 0.30 15.56
CA ASP A 84 14.04 0.63 14.22
C ASP A 84 12.82 0.91 13.32
N ILE A 85 13.00 1.87 12.43
CA ILE A 85 11.98 2.26 11.46
C ILE A 85 12.26 1.59 10.13
N HIS A 86 11.32 0.79 9.68
CA HIS A 86 11.36 0.09 8.41
C HIS A 86 10.50 0.79 7.37
N VAL A 87 10.85 0.62 6.10
CA VAL A 87 10.09 1.13 4.95
C VAL A 87 9.83 -0.02 4.00
N GLU A 88 8.55 -0.30 3.75
CA GLU A 88 8.13 -1.31 2.80
C GLU A 88 7.38 -0.67 1.64
N ALA A 89 7.50 -1.25 0.44
CA ALA A 89 6.92 -0.72 -0.77
C ALA A 89 6.20 -1.82 -1.56
N PHE A 90 4.99 -1.53 -2.03
CA PHE A 90 4.14 -2.48 -2.75
C PHE A 90 3.52 -1.84 -3.99
N PRO A 91 3.40 -2.58 -5.11
CA PRO A 91 2.51 -2.17 -6.19
C PRO A 91 1.07 -2.08 -5.66
N ALA A 92 0.43 -0.94 -5.83
CA ALA A 92 -0.92 -0.71 -5.35
C ALA A 92 -1.79 -0.05 -6.41
N ARG A 93 -3.10 -0.31 -6.32
CA ARG A 93 -4.12 0.29 -7.20
C ARG A 93 -5.34 0.70 -6.42
N PHE A 94 -5.87 1.86 -6.76
CA PHE A 94 -7.04 2.46 -6.14
C PHE A 94 -8.08 2.76 -7.21
N ALA A 95 -9.33 2.40 -6.97
CA ALA A 95 -10.39 2.72 -7.92
C ALA A 95 -10.61 4.24 -7.99
N TRP A 96 -10.52 4.81 -9.18
CA TRP A 96 -10.71 6.20 -9.54
C TRP A 96 -9.62 7.16 -9.02
N LYS A 97 -9.41 7.21 -7.72
CA LYS A 97 -8.45 8.06 -7.01
C LYS A 97 -8.10 7.50 -5.65
N ILE A 98 -7.02 8.01 -5.07
CA ILE A 98 -6.60 7.67 -3.73
C ILE A 98 -7.45 8.45 -2.72
N ASN A 99 -8.08 7.75 -1.77
CA ASN A 99 -8.80 8.38 -0.68
C ASN A 99 -7.84 8.63 0.50
N ALA A 100 -7.34 9.86 0.61
CA ALA A 100 -6.34 10.24 1.61
C ALA A 100 -6.88 10.15 3.05
N GLU A 101 -8.15 10.46 3.28
CA GLU A 101 -8.78 10.41 4.59
C GLU A 101 -8.85 8.97 5.11
N LYS A 102 -9.27 8.02 4.26
CA LYS A 102 -9.29 6.59 4.62
C LYS A 102 -7.89 6.05 4.90
N LEU A 103 -6.90 6.46 4.10
CA LEU A 103 -5.50 6.10 4.37
C LEU A 103 -4.99 6.74 5.67
N GLN A 104 -5.44 7.95 6.00
CA GLN A 104 -5.12 8.57 7.28
C GLN A 104 -5.69 7.79 8.47
N ASP A 105 -6.90 7.28 8.37
CA ASP A 105 -7.49 6.47 9.43
C ASP A 105 -6.74 5.14 9.62
N ILE A 106 -6.30 4.52 8.52
CA ILE A 106 -5.41 3.36 8.54
C ILE A 106 -4.07 3.71 9.20
N ALA A 107 -3.46 4.83 8.82
CA ALA A 107 -2.20 5.29 9.41
C ALA A 107 -2.31 5.51 10.92
N LYS A 108 -3.44 6.07 11.40
CA LYS A 108 -3.73 6.24 12.83
C LYS A 108 -3.89 4.90 13.54
N LYS A 109 -4.68 3.98 12.94
CA LYS A 109 -5.02 2.68 13.50
C LYS A 109 -3.80 1.80 13.71
N TYR A 110 -2.90 1.77 12.72
CA TYR A 110 -1.72 0.90 12.73
C TYR A 110 -0.42 1.61 13.11
N ASN A 111 -0.49 2.91 13.40
CA ASN A 111 0.69 3.72 13.79
C ASN A 111 1.82 3.68 12.75
N ILE A 112 1.46 3.81 11.48
CA ILE A 112 2.37 3.82 10.33
C ILE A 112 2.27 5.15 9.58
N ASP A 113 3.33 5.51 8.87
CA ASP A 113 3.29 6.55 7.85
C ASP A 113 2.97 5.93 6.48
N ILE A 114 2.31 6.68 5.61
CA ILE A 114 1.90 6.20 4.29
C ILE A 114 2.28 7.24 3.24
N LYS A 115 2.86 6.77 2.12
CA LYS A 115 3.13 7.60 0.96
C LYS A 115 2.81 6.86 -0.33
N ILE A 116 2.17 7.54 -1.28
CA ILE A 116 1.92 7.02 -2.61
C ILE A 116 1.88 8.14 -3.64
N LEU A 117 2.53 7.92 -4.77
CA LEU A 117 2.33 8.67 -6.01
C LEU A 117 1.60 7.75 -6.99
N GLY A 118 0.32 8.00 -7.19
CA GLY A 118 -0.53 7.23 -8.10
C GLY A 118 -0.67 7.92 -9.46
N PHE A 119 -0.77 7.12 -10.51
CA PHE A 119 -0.93 7.51 -11.90
C PHE A 119 -2.27 7.01 -12.42
N GLU A 120 -3.04 7.88 -13.06
CA GLU A 120 -4.35 7.54 -13.64
C GLU A 120 -4.42 8.07 -15.08
N CYS A 121 -4.16 7.19 -16.06
CA CYS A 121 -4.04 7.59 -17.45
C CYS A 121 -5.39 7.92 -18.10
N GLY A 122 -6.51 7.36 -17.66
CA GLY A 122 -7.83 7.65 -18.18
C GLY A 122 -8.32 9.07 -17.88
N GLY A 123 -8.06 9.56 -16.67
CA GLY A 123 -8.33 10.94 -16.25
C GLY A 123 -7.16 11.90 -16.42
N GLN A 124 -6.01 11.39 -16.88
CA GLN A 124 -4.82 12.16 -17.18
C GLN A 124 -4.29 12.98 -15.99
N PHE A 125 -4.21 12.35 -14.82
CA PHE A 125 -3.67 12.98 -13.62
C PHE A 125 -2.77 12.02 -12.82
N ASN A 126 -1.93 12.60 -11.98
CA ASN A 126 -1.25 11.89 -10.91
C ASN A 126 -1.75 12.41 -9.58
N GLN A 127 -1.74 11.57 -8.56
CA GLN A 127 -2.09 11.98 -7.20
C GLN A 127 -0.99 11.60 -6.22
N LEU A 128 -0.46 12.59 -5.52
CA LEU A 128 0.50 12.40 -4.44
C LEU A 128 -0.22 12.50 -3.09
N VAL A 129 -0.17 11.41 -2.33
CA VAL A 129 -0.65 11.38 -0.94
C VAL A 129 0.53 11.06 -0.04
N GLU A 130 0.71 11.86 1.01
CA GLU A 130 1.73 11.65 2.03
C GLU A 130 1.11 11.89 3.42
N ILE A 131 1.19 10.88 4.28
CA ILE A 131 0.65 10.87 5.64
C ILE A 131 1.81 10.55 6.57
N VAL A 132 2.16 11.50 7.43
CA VAL A 132 3.26 11.40 8.38
C VAL A 132 2.76 11.77 9.77
N ASN A 133 3.16 11.01 10.78
CA ASN A 133 2.70 11.22 12.15
C ASN A 133 1.17 11.35 12.24
N LYS A 134 0.45 10.47 11.53
CA LYS A 134 -1.04 10.40 11.51
C LYS A 134 -1.73 11.64 10.91
N LYS A 135 -1.00 12.50 10.21
CA LYS A 135 -1.52 13.72 9.56
C LYS A 135 -1.28 13.65 8.06
N ILE A 136 -2.26 14.06 7.27
CA ILE A 136 -2.10 14.28 5.84
C ILE A 136 -1.18 15.48 5.66
N ILE A 137 0.03 15.25 5.13
CA ILE A 137 1.02 16.29 4.81
C ILE A 137 0.85 16.75 3.38
N LYS A 138 0.47 15.80 2.47
CA LYS A 138 0.18 16.10 1.08
C LYS A 138 -1.03 15.30 0.61
N ASN A 139 -1.86 15.95 -0.18
CA ASN A 139 -2.93 15.34 -0.97
C ASN A 139 -3.10 16.22 -2.22
N GLU A 140 -2.24 16.02 -3.20
CA GLU A 140 -2.09 16.89 -4.36
C GLU A 140 -2.45 16.12 -5.63
N ILE A 141 -3.28 16.72 -6.48
CA ILE A 141 -3.56 16.22 -7.83
C ILE A 141 -2.71 17.04 -8.80
N ILE A 142 -1.88 16.34 -9.57
CA ILE A 142 -0.99 16.90 -10.57
C ILE A 142 -1.63 16.64 -11.94
N THR A 143 -1.95 17.71 -12.65
CA THR A 143 -2.48 17.68 -14.01
C THR A 143 -1.44 18.18 -14.98
N TYR A 144 -1.51 17.73 -16.22
CA TYR A 144 -0.55 18.05 -17.28
C TYR A 144 -1.28 18.69 -18.46
N LYS A 145 -0.59 19.51 -19.25
CA LYS A 145 -1.11 20.02 -20.52
C LYS A 145 -1.06 18.94 -21.60
N ASP A 146 0.03 18.19 -21.62
CA ASP A 146 0.21 17.00 -22.46
C ASP A 146 0.63 15.82 -21.57
N TYR A 147 -0.38 15.09 -21.07
CA TYR A 147 -0.15 13.97 -20.17
C TYR A 147 0.76 12.90 -20.77
N GLN A 148 0.61 12.62 -22.07
CA GLN A 148 1.40 11.57 -22.73
C GLN A 148 2.89 11.91 -22.77
N TRP A 149 3.21 13.18 -22.89
CA TRP A 149 4.60 13.66 -22.97
C TRP A 149 5.20 14.01 -21.62
N GLU A 150 4.46 14.68 -20.77
CA GLU A 150 4.95 15.26 -19.52
C GLU A 150 4.95 14.27 -18.36
N CYS A 151 4.02 13.30 -18.35
CA CYS A 151 3.91 12.31 -17.26
C CYS A 151 4.97 11.21 -17.41
N PRO A 152 5.80 10.96 -16.38
CA PRO A 152 6.86 9.94 -16.43
C PRO A 152 6.34 8.51 -16.72
N PHE A 153 5.12 8.21 -16.28
CA PHE A 153 4.47 6.90 -16.44
C PHE A 153 3.08 7.04 -17.03
N SER A 154 2.98 7.71 -18.19
CA SER A 154 1.71 8.06 -18.84
C SER A 154 0.82 6.89 -19.27
N LYS A 155 1.33 5.65 -19.21
CA LYS A 155 0.58 4.43 -19.51
C LYS A 155 0.20 3.64 -18.25
N MET A 156 0.57 4.14 -17.05
CA MET A 156 0.24 3.49 -15.79
C MET A 156 -1.17 3.87 -15.37
N GLY A 157 -1.94 2.90 -14.87
CA GLY A 157 -3.32 3.06 -14.48
C GLY A 157 -4.31 3.05 -15.66
N GLY A 158 -5.61 3.32 -15.39
CA GLY A 158 -6.69 3.39 -16.38
C GLY A 158 -7.72 2.28 -16.31
#